data_7d8451062f4abec920b55d3683731745
#
_entry.id   7d8451062f4abec920b55d3683731745
#
_cell.length_a   1.000
_cell.length_b   1.000
_cell.length_c   1.000
_cell.angle_alpha   90.00
_cell.angle_beta   90.00
_cell.angle_gamma   90.00
#
_symmetry.space_group_name_H-M   'P 1'
#
loop_
_entity.id
_entity.type
_entity.pdbx_description
1 polymer ?
#
loop_
_entity_poly.entity_id
_entity_poly.type
_entity_poly.pdbx_seq_one_letter_code
_entity_poly.pdbx_strand_id
1 'polypeptide(L)'
;PDYFLGAVKGSPSETIGDIITKVDATLKDVKPDAVLLYGDTNSCLSIISVKKRKIPIFHMEAGNRCFDQRVPEEINRKIVDHLSDINLPLSEQARDYLIAEGLNPERIIKIGSPMKEVLNANMSQIQASKILEKENLEAKKYILMSIHREENVDSPKNFKDLLDSIEEITKFFPMPIIISTHPRTRKKLDEINYQQNNKFVIFSKPFGFHEYNWLQMNAFCVISDSGT
;
A
#
# COMPACT_ATOMS: atom_id res chain seq x y z
N PRO A 1 3.63 13.18 14.12
CA PRO A 1 2.38 13.91 13.89
C PRO A 1 2.08 14.82 15.08
N ASP A 2 1.54 16.02 14.79
CA ASP A 2 1.22 17.02 15.80
C ASP A 2 -0.12 16.71 16.47
N TYR A 3 -1.00 15.99 15.77
CA TYR A 3 -2.32 15.60 16.25
C TYR A 3 -2.56 14.09 16.09
N PHE A 4 -3.07 13.46 17.13
CA PHE A 4 -3.53 12.09 17.14
C PHE A 4 -5.05 12.06 17.33
N LEU A 5 -5.79 11.67 16.31
CA LEU A 5 -7.25 11.69 16.35
C LEU A 5 -7.84 10.60 17.24
N GLY A 6 -7.12 9.48 17.47
CA GLY A 6 -7.64 8.34 18.22
C GLY A 6 -8.96 7.85 17.64
N ALA A 7 -9.02 7.66 16.31
CA ALA A 7 -10.24 7.24 15.63
C ALA A 7 -10.75 5.89 16.16
N VAL A 8 -12.06 5.75 16.24
CA VAL A 8 -12.74 4.56 16.78
C VAL A 8 -12.42 3.34 15.92
N LYS A 9 -12.19 2.21 16.60
CA LYS A 9 -12.04 0.89 15.97
C LYS A 9 -13.40 0.17 16.02
N GLY A 10 -14.22 0.42 15.03
CA GLY A 10 -15.53 -0.22 14.86
C GLY A 10 -15.74 -0.67 13.42
N SER A 11 -16.95 -0.53 12.93
CA SER A 11 -17.21 -0.71 11.50
C SER A 11 -16.49 0.37 10.66
N PRO A 12 -16.26 0.12 9.37
CA PRO A 12 -15.70 1.15 8.48
C PRO A 12 -16.48 2.46 8.53
N SER A 13 -17.81 2.40 8.56
CA SER A 13 -18.68 3.59 8.61
C SER A 13 -18.53 4.37 9.91
N GLU A 14 -18.43 3.69 11.06
CA GLU A 14 -18.18 4.35 12.36
C GLU A 14 -16.83 5.02 12.38
N THR A 15 -15.79 4.34 11.87
CA THR A 15 -14.44 4.90 11.78
C THR A 15 -14.42 6.13 10.89
N ILE A 16 -15.06 6.11 9.73
CA ILE A 16 -15.16 7.25 8.80
C ILE A 16 -15.89 8.42 9.46
N GLY A 17 -17.03 8.15 10.11
CA GLY A 17 -17.81 9.20 10.80
C GLY A 17 -17.01 9.86 11.91
N ASP A 18 -16.27 9.09 12.69
CA ASP A 18 -15.40 9.59 13.77
C ASP A 18 -14.24 10.43 13.22
N ILE A 19 -13.60 9.99 12.13
CA ILE A 19 -12.53 10.75 11.44
C ILE A 19 -13.07 12.10 10.97
N ILE A 20 -14.20 12.13 10.28
CA ILE A 20 -14.82 13.36 9.78
C ILE A 20 -15.06 14.35 10.93
N THR A 21 -15.63 13.87 12.04
CA THR A 21 -15.94 14.69 13.21
C THR A 21 -14.69 15.24 13.89
N LYS A 22 -13.68 14.39 14.10
CA LYS A 22 -12.44 14.77 14.79
C LYS A 22 -11.56 15.68 13.95
N VAL A 23 -11.50 15.45 12.64
CA VAL A 23 -10.81 16.36 11.73
C VAL A 23 -11.47 17.72 11.69
N ASP A 24 -12.81 17.78 11.71
CA ASP A 24 -13.53 19.07 11.75
C ASP A 24 -13.13 19.90 12.98
N ALA A 25 -13.04 19.26 14.16
CA ALA A 25 -12.60 19.92 15.38
C ALA A 25 -11.14 20.42 15.24
N THR A 26 -10.24 19.58 14.74
CA THR A 26 -8.83 19.95 14.52
C THR A 26 -8.69 21.13 13.55
N LEU A 27 -9.44 21.13 12.44
CA LEU A 27 -9.42 22.20 11.45
C LEU A 27 -9.91 23.55 12.03
N LYS A 28 -10.82 23.50 13.00
CA LYS A 28 -11.29 24.70 13.72
C LYS A 28 -10.16 25.37 14.52
N ASP A 29 -9.29 24.56 15.09
CA ASP A 29 -8.19 25.04 15.93
C ASP A 29 -6.98 25.45 15.09
N VAL A 30 -6.61 24.61 14.11
CA VAL A 30 -5.42 24.83 13.26
C VAL A 30 -5.63 25.94 12.24
N LYS A 31 -6.83 26.06 11.67
CA LYS A 31 -7.19 27.02 10.60
C LYS A 31 -6.17 27.04 9.45
N PRO A 32 -5.90 25.92 8.79
CA PRO A 32 -4.90 25.87 7.73
C PRO A 32 -5.37 26.66 6.49
N ASP A 33 -4.42 27.21 5.74
CA ASP A 33 -4.68 27.89 4.45
C ASP A 33 -5.00 26.89 3.33
N ALA A 34 -4.51 25.67 3.44
CA ALA A 34 -4.78 24.57 2.52
C ALA A 34 -4.59 23.22 3.21
N VAL A 35 -5.15 22.15 2.62
CA VAL A 35 -4.98 20.76 3.07
C VAL A 35 -4.42 19.92 1.93
N LEU A 36 -3.38 19.15 2.22
CA LEU A 36 -2.84 18.13 1.34
C LEU A 36 -3.29 16.75 1.84
N LEU A 37 -3.95 16.00 0.98
CA LEU A 37 -4.29 14.59 1.19
C LEU A 37 -3.36 13.72 0.34
N TYR A 38 -2.97 12.56 0.87
CA TYR A 38 -2.15 11.59 0.14
C TYR A 38 -2.81 10.21 0.19
N GLY A 39 -3.10 9.64 -1.01
CA GLY A 39 -3.68 8.32 -1.16
C GLY A 39 -5.21 8.28 -0.95
N ASP A 40 -5.73 7.12 -0.55
CA ASP A 40 -7.13 6.75 -0.70
C ASP A 40 -7.74 5.99 0.47
N THR A 41 -7.06 5.94 1.60
CA THR A 41 -7.59 5.27 2.81
C THR A 41 -8.82 5.98 3.38
N ASN A 42 -9.54 5.33 4.28
CA ASN A 42 -10.71 5.91 4.94
C ASN A 42 -10.41 7.26 5.64
N SER A 43 -9.14 7.51 6.04
CA SER A 43 -8.75 8.80 6.62
C SER A 43 -8.84 9.96 5.62
N CYS A 44 -8.70 9.69 4.32
CA CYS A 44 -8.83 10.71 3.28
C CYS A 44 -10.29 11.20 3.11
N LEU A 45 -11.29 10.44 3.62
CA LEU A 45 -12.69 10.87 3.64
C LEU A 45 -12.94 12.04 4.61
N SER A 46 -11.96 12.42 5.42
CA SER A 46 -11.91 13.71 6.13
C SER A 46 -12.06 14.91 5.19
N ILE A 47 -11.83 14.72 3.89
CA ILE A 47 -12.03 15.73 2.83
C ILE A 47 -13.42 16.41 2.92
N ILE A 48 -14.43 15.70 3.40
CA ILE A 48 -15.79 16.22 3.56
C ILE A 48 -15.78 17.42 4.53
N SER A 49 -15.12 17.31 5.67
CA SER A 49 -14.96 18.40 6.64
C SER A 49 -14.17 19.56 6.06
N VAL A 50 -13.06 19.26 5.37
CA VAL A 50 -12.21 20.27 4.73
C VAL A 50 -13.01 21.07 3.71
N LYS A 51 -13.76 20.39 2.82
CA LYS A 51 -14.58 21.04 1.78
C LYS A 51 -15.71 21.87 2.38
N LYS A 52 -16.37 21.41 3.45
CA LYS A 52 -17.43 22.16 4.13
C LYS A 52 -16.89 23.45 4.79
N ARG A 53 -15.62 23.46 5.19
CA ARG A 53 -14.95 24.65 5.71
C ARG A 53 -14.40 25.56 4.62
N LYS A 54 -14.55 25.21 3.34
CA LYS A 54 -14.04 25.97 2.18
C LYS A 54 -12.52 26.17 2.19
N ILE A 55 -11.80 25.19 2.73
CA ILE A 55 -10.34 25.18 2.72
C ILE A 55 -9.90 24.55 1.41
N PRO A 56 -8.94 25.14 0.65
CA PRO A 56 -8.39 24.56 -0.56
C PRO A 56 -7.79 23.17 -0.34
N ILE A 57 -8.05 22.23 -1.26
CA ILE A 57 -7.67 20.83 -1.12
C ILE A 57 -6.79 20.42 -2.31
N PHE A 58 -5.62 19.86 -1.97
CA PHE A 58 -4.70 19.22 -2.89
C PHE A 58 -4.70 17.71 -2.62
N HIS A 59 -4.85 16.89 -3.66
CA HIS A 59 -4.85 15.44 -3.54
C HIS A 59 -3.68 14.83 -4.31
N MET A 60 -2.72 14.25 -3.60
CA MET A 60 -1.62 13.46 -4.18
C MET A 60 -2.05 12.01 -4.37
N GLU A 61 -1.50 11.37 -5.41
CA GLU A 61 -1.88 10.01 -5.86
C GLU A 61 -3.28 9.96 -6.46
N ALA A 62 -3.77 11.09 -6.95
CA ALA A 62 -5.08 11.22 -7.57
C ALA A 62 -5.20 10.43 -8.88
N GLY A 63 -6.42 10.02 -9.22
CA GLY A 63 -6.75 9.43 -10.51
C GLY A 63 -6.42 7.95 -10.67
N ASN A 64 -5.90 7.27 -9.64
CA ASN A 64 -5.73 5.82 -9.70
C ASN A 64 -7.09 5.14 -9.80
N ARG A 65 -7.21 4.13 -10.68
CA ARG A 65 -8.44 3.34 -10.88
C ARG A 65 -8.10 1.86 -11.05
N CYS A 66 -8.86 1.01 -10.39
CA CYS A 66 -8.86 -0.43 -10.65
C CYS A 66 -10.16 -0.91 -11.30
N PHE A 67 -11.17 -0.03 -11.41
CA PHE A 67 -12.49 -0.30 -11.99
C PHE A 67 -13.26 -1.44 -11.31
N ASP A 68 -12.89 -1.79 -10.10
CA ASP A 68 -13.54 -2.81 -9.27
C ASP A 68 -14.05 -2.21 -7.97
N GLN A 69 -15.38 -2.00 -7.88
CA GLN A 69 -16.02 -1.40 -6.72
C GLN A 69 -16.04 -2.31 -5.47
N ARG A 70 -15.59 -3.56 -5.58
CA ARG A 70 -15.36 -4.44 -4.42
C ARG A 70 -14.15 -4.00 -3.61
N VAL A 71 -13.25 -3.23 -4.23
CA VAL A 71 -12.08 -2.62 -3.57
C VAL A 71 -12.54 -1.35 -2.85
N PRO A 72 -12.48 -1.29 -1.50
CA PRO A 72 -12.97 -0.13 -0.74
C PRO A 72 -12.31 1.19 -1.14
N GLU A 73 -11.02 1.15 -1.48
CA GLU A 73 -10.24 2.30 -1.90
C GLU A 73 -10.75 2.91 -3.22
N GLU A 74 -11.35 2.11 -4.10
CA GLU A 74 -11.88 2.61 -5.37
C GLU A 74 -13.02 3.63 -5.18
N ILE A 75 -13.83 3.43 -4.16
CA ILE A 75 -14.89 4.36 -3.77
C ILE A 75 -14.28 5.63 -3.16
N ASN A 76 -13.32 5.45 -2.26
CA ASN A 76 -12.64 6.55 -1.60
C ASN A 76 -11.93 7.46 -2.61
N ARG A 77 -11.22 6.89 -3.59
CA ARG A 77 -10.53 7.64 -4.67
C ARG A 77 -11.46 8.58 -5.38
N LYS A 78 -12.61 8.05 -5.85
CA LYS A 78 -13.59 8.86 -6.58
C LYS A 78 -14.11 10.02 -5.74
N ILE A 79 -14.42 9.79 -4.47
CA ILE A 79 -14.89 10.85 -3.57
C ILE A 79 -13.78 11.90 -3.39
N VAL A 80 -12.56 11.49 -3.11
CA VAL A 80 -11.45 12.40 -2.83
C VAL A 80 -11.07 13.19 -4.07
N ASP A 81 -10.94 12.54 -5.23
CA ASP A 81 -10.61 13.20 -6.50
C ASP A 81 -11.64 14.28 -6.87
N HIS A 82 -12.93 13.95 -6.78
CA HIS A 82 -13.99 14.88 -7.17
C HIS A 82 -14.25 16.01 -6.18
N LEU A 83 -13.86 15.87 -4.93
CA LEU A 83 -13.96 16.93 -3.94
C LEU A 83 -12.71 17.81 -3.86
N SER A 84 -11.59 17.37 -4.40
CA SER A 84 -10.34 18.14 -4.40
C SER A 84 -10.38 19.33 -5.36
N ASP A 85 -9.70 20.39 -5.00
CA ASP A 85 -9.57 21.59 -5.85
C ASP A 85 -8.45 21.42 -6.86
N ILE A 86 -7.36 20.74 -6.47
CA ILE A 86 -6.23 20.38 -7.33
C ILE A 86 -5.93 18.90 -7.15
N ASN A 87 -5.87 18.15 -8.25
CA ASN A 87 -5.47 16.77 -8.29
C ASN A 87 -4.03 16.61 -8.79
N LEU A 88 -3.23 15.84 -8.09
CA LEU A 88 -1.81 15.62 -8.33
C LEU A 88 -1.55 14.14 -8.66
N PRO A 89 -1.88 13.68 -9.89
CA PRO A 89 -1.67 12.30 -10.31
C PRO A 89 -0.19 11.98 -10.47
N LEU A 90 0.16 10.70 -10.27
CA LEU A 90 1.53 10.21 -10.39
C LEU A 90 1.89 9.81 -11.83
N SER A 91 0.90 9.52 -12.68
CA SER A 91 1.08 9.06 -14.06
C SER A 91 0.17 9.80 -15.03
N GLU A 92 0.49 9.75 -16.34
CA GLU A 92 -0.39 10.26 -17.39
C GLU A 92 -1.71 9.50 -17.43
N GLN A 93 -1.68 8.19 -17.27
CA GLN A 93 -2.88 7.38 -17.27
C GLN A 93 -3.86 7.80 -16.17
N ALA A 94 -3.36 8.05 -14.95
CA ALA A 94 -4.20 8.56 -13.86
C ALA A 94 -4.77 9.95 -14.18
N ARG A 95 -3.98 10.81 -14.82
CA ARG A 95 -4.44 12.11 -15.34
C ARG A 95 -5.57 11.96 -16.36
N ASP A 96 -5.41 11.05 -17.30
CA ASP A 96 -6.39 10.81 -18.37
C ASP A 96 -7.72 10.27 -17.79
N TYR A 97 -7.67 9.43 -16.77
CA TYR A 97 -8.88 8.98 -16.09
C TYR A 97 -9.66 10.14 -15.45
N LEU A 98 -8.98 11.06 -14.78
CA LEU A 98 -9.62 12.23 -14.18
C LEU A 98 -10.27 13.14 -15.23
N ILE A 99 -9.61 13.34 -16.35
CA ILE A 99 -10.17 14.11 -17.48
C ILE A 99 -11.39 13.39 -18.06
N ALA A 100 -11.30 12.08 -18.27
CA ALA A 100 -12.43 11.28 -18.76
C ALA A 100 -13.64 11.29 -17.81
N GLU A 101 -13.41 11.45 -16.50
CA GLU A 101 -14.46 11.63 -15.49
C GLU A 101 -15.01 13.06 -15.42
N GLY A 102 -14.54 13.97 -16.29
CA GLY A 102 -15.06 15.33 -16.45
C GLY A 102 -14.41 16.37 -15.53
N LEU A 103 -13.26 16.06 -14.90
CA LEU A 103 -12.54 17.05 -14.10
C LEU A 103 -11.77 18.02 -15.02
N ASN A 104 -11.68 19.28 -14.59
CA ASN A 104 -11.01 20.33 -15.37
C ASN A 104 -9.50 20.04 -15.50
N PRO A 105 -8.95 19.89 -16.73
CA PRO A 105 -7.54 19.61 -16.98
C PRO A 105 -6.56 20.61 -16.34
N GLU A 106 -6.96 21.88 -16.19
CA GLU A 106 -6.14 22.92 -15.55
C GLU A 106 -5.92 22.68 -14.05
N ARG A 107 -6.78 21.85 -13.42
CA ARG A 107 -6.70 21.47 -12.01
C ARG A 107 -6.07 20.10 -11.80
N ILE A 108 -5.50 19.52 -12.86
CA ILE A 108 -4.89 18.19 -12.80
C ILE A 108 -3.42 18.35 -13.21
N ILE A 109 -2.52 18.30 -12.21
CA ILE A 109 -1.09 18.55 -12.39
C ILE A 109 -0.32 17.27 -12.12
N LYS A 110 0.20 16.61 -13.15
CA LYS A 110 1.03 15.42 -12.96
C LYS A 110 2.34 15.78 -12.26
N ILE A 111 2.60 15.14 -11.14
CA ILE A 111 3.80 15.37 -10.32
C ILE A 111 4.82 14.22 -10.38
N GLY A 112 4.43 13.03 -10.85
CA GLY A 112 5.25 11.83 -10.76
C GLY A 112 5.22 11.17 -9.38
N SER A 113 5.81 9.98 -9.28
CA SER A 113 5.86 9.25 -8.00
C SER A 113 6.99 9.79 -7.11
N PRO A 114 6.75 10.08 -5.83
CA PRO A 114 7.78 10.48 -4.87
C PRO A 114 8.69 9.31 -4.47
N MET A 115 8.35 8.07 -4.85
CA MET A 115 9.08 6.87 -4.41
C MET A 115 10.55 6.89 -4.82
N LYS A 116 10.88 7.45 -6.00
CA LYS A 116 12.27 7.61 -6.44
C LYS A 116 13.08 8.50 -5.48
N GLU A 117 12.49 9.59 -5.01
CA GLU A 117 13.13 10.51 -4.07
C GLU A 117 13.31 9.82 -2.71
N VAL A 118 12.29 9.11 -2.24
CA VAL A 118 12.34 8.33 -0.98
C VAL A 118 13.43 7.27 -1.04
N LEU A 119 13.51 6.50 -2.14
CA LEU A 119 14.56 5.49 -2.31
C LEU A 119 15.95 6.12 -2.36
N ASN A 120 16.13 7.21 -3.11
CA ASN A 120 17.42 7.91 -3.20
C ASN A 120 17.86 8.47 -1.84
N ALA A 121 16.96 9.07 -1.08
CA ALA A 121 17.24 9.59 0.25
C ALA A 121 17.64 8.51 1.26
N ASN A 122 17.19 7.28 1.06
CA ASN A 122 17.47 6.15 1.95
C ASN A 122 18.53 5.17 1.37
N MET A 123 19.08 5.43 0.18
CA MET A 123 19.92 4.46 -0.54
C MET A 123 21.16 4.03 0.26
N SER A 124 21.80 4.93 0.96
CA SER A 124 22.96 4.60 1.80
C SER A 124 22.60 3.61 2.92
N GLN A 125 21.44 3.79 3.54
CA GLN A 125 20.96 2.91 4.61
C GLN A 125 20.47 1.56 4.04
N ILE A 126 19.86 1.57 2.86
CA ILE A 126 19.47 0.35 2.14
C ILE A 126 20.70 -0.49 1.83
N GLN A 127 21.74 0.11 1.26
CA GLN A 127 22.99 -0.57 0.89
C GLN A 127 23.81 -1.04 2.10
N ALA A 128 23.67 -0.37 3.25
CA ALA A 128 24.32 -0.78 4.50
C ALA A 128 23.59 -1.93 5.22
N SER A 129 22.44 -2.39 4.69
CA SER A 129 21.69 -3.48 5.30
C SER A 129 22.44 -4.80 5.28
N LYS A 130 22.49 -5.45 6.44
CA LYS A 130 23.09 -6.78 6.61
C LYS A 130 22.06 -7.92 6.52
N ILE A 131 20.92 -7.68 5.93
CA ILE A 131 19.82 -8.66 5.90
C ILE A 131 20.20 -9.94 5.14
N LEU A 132 21.03 -9.86 4.10
CA LEU A 132 21.50 -11.06 3.39
C LEU A 132 22.32 -11.96 4.30
N GLU A 133 23.23 -11.41 5.09
CA GLU A 133 24.02 -12.15 6.06
C GLU A 133 23.11 -12.76 7.15
N LYS A 134 22.17 -11.96 7.68
CA LYS A 134 21.23 -12.36 8.74
C LYS A 134 20.33 -13.52 8.30
N GLU A 135 19.86 -13.50 7.07
CA GLU A 135 18.98 -14.54 6.51
C GLU A 135 19.75 -15.65 5.77
N ASN A 136 21.09 -15.63 5.79
CA ASN A 136 21.96 -16.62 5.15
C ASN A 136 21.72 -16.71 3.63
N LEU A 137 21.56 -15.58 2.95
CA LEU A 137 21.25 -15.47 1.53
C LEU A 137 22.46 -15.01 0.71
N GLU A 138 22.56 -15.54 -0.50
CA GLU A 138 23.49 -15.05 -1.51
C GLU A 138 22.76 -14.20 -2.55
N ALA A 139 23.37 -13.09 -2.94
CA ALA A 139 22.80 -12.20 -3.97
C ALA A 139 22.55 -12.98 -5.27
N LYS A 140 21.38 -12.75 -5.87
CA LYS A 140 20.87 -13.39 -7.10
C LYS A 140 20.64 -14.90 -6.99
N LYS A 141 20.63 -15.46 -5.78
CA LYS A 141 20.38 -16.89 -5.55
C LYS A 141 19.17 -17.13 -4.62
N TYR A 142 18.23 -16.25 -4.59
CA TYR A 142 16.96 -16.41 -3.89
C TYR A 142 15.84 -15.65 -4.59
N ILE A 143 14.60 -16.07 -4.35
CA ILE A 143 13.39 -15.41 -4.78
C ILE A 143 12.82 -14.68 -3.56
N LEU A 144 12.46 -13.39 -3.72
CA LEU A 144 11.71 -12.65 -2.70
C LEU A 144 10.25 -12.66 -3.04
N MET A 145 9.40 -12.97 -2.05
CA MET A 145 7.96 -13.00 -2.24
C MET A 145 7.24 -12.17 -1.19
N SER A 146 6.22 -11.41 -1.62
CA SER A 146 5.33 -10.65 -0.74
C SER A 146 3.89 -10.87 -1.14
N ILE A 147 3.10 -11.45 -0.24
CA ILE A 147 1.71 -11.82 -0.47
C ILE A 147 0.88 -11.36 0.72
N HIS A 148 -0.06 -10.46 0.49
CA HIS A 148 -0.85 -9.84 1.54
C HIS A 148 -2.26 -9.45 1.12
N ARG A 149 -2.62 -9.58 -0.16
CA ARG A 149 -3.95 -9.20 -0.64
C ARG A 149 -5.03 -10.10 -0.05
N GLU A 150 -6.10 -9.46 0.39
CA GLU A 150 -7.23 -10.07 1.06
C GLU A 150 -7.87 -11.18 0.22
N GLU A 151 -8.10 -10.91 -1.05
CA GLU A 151 -8.68 -11.84 -2.02
C GLU A 151 -7.85 -13.11 -2.22
N ASN A 152 -6.53 -13.05 -1.98
CA ASN A 152 -5.64 -14.21 -2.08
C ASN A 152 -5.56 -14.98 -0.76
N VAL A 153 -5.55 -14.27 0.38
CA VAL A 153 -5.31 -14.85 1.69
C VAL A 153 -6.60 -15.37 2.35
N ASP A 154 -7.71 -14.66 2.20
CA ASP A 154 -8.96 -15.00 2.89
C ASP A 154 -9.79 -16.05 2.14
N SER A 155 -9.60 -16.21 0.83
CA SER A 155 -10.21 -17.29 0.05
C SER A 155 -9.47 -18.61 0.28
N PRO A 156 -10.09 -19.65 0.86
CA PRO A 156 -9.42 -20.93 1.10
C PRO A 156 -8.86 -21.56 -0.18
N LYS A 157 -9.58 -21.41 -1.31
CA LYS A 157 -9.15 -21.92 -2.60
C LYS A 157 -7.91 -21.16 -3.10
N ASN A 158 -7.99 -19.83 -3.16
CA ASN A 158 -6.88 -19.01 -3.68
C ASN A 158 -5.63 -19.17 -2.81
N PHE A 159 -5.82 -19.27 -1.48
CA PHE A 159 -4.70 -19.46 -0.56
C PHE A 159 -4.02 -20.82 -0.74
N LYS A 160 -4.82 -21.88 -0.98
CA LYS A 160 -4.28 -23.19 -1.31
C LYS A 160 -3.54 -23.18 -2.65
N ASP A 161 -4.14 -22.62 -3.71
CA ASP A 161 -3.54 -22.51 -5.04
C ASP A 161 -2.22 -21.71 -4.97
N LEU A 162 -2.15 -20.71 -4.10
CA LEU A 162 -0.94 -19.94 -3.84
C LEU A 162 0.17 -20.79 -3.20
N LEU A 163 -0.17 -21.55 -2.14
CA LEU A 163 0.80 -22.45 -1.48
C LEU A 163 1.30 -23.54 -2.44
N ASP A 164 0.39 -24.13 -3.22
CA ASP A 164 0.74 -25.12 -4.23
C ASP A 164 1.67 -24.50 -5.31
N SER A 165 1.42 -23.24 -5.70
CA SER A 165 2.28 -22.51 -6.65
C SER A 165 3.69 -22.28 -6.12
N ILE A 166 3.82 -21.95 -4.82
CA ILE A 166 5.13 -21.80 -4.16
C ILE A 166 5.91 -23.11 -4.21
N GLU A 167 5.24 -24.23 -3.92
CA GLU A 167 5.86 -25.54 -3.99
C GLU A 167 6.30 -25.89 -5.42
N GLU A 168 5.48 -25.61 -6.42
CA GLU A 168 5.84 -25.84 -7.83
C GLU A 168 7.05 -25.00 -8.27
N ILE A 169 7.13 -23.73 -7.86
CA ILE A 169 8.28 -22.86 -8.17
C ILE A 169 9.59 -23.48 -7.69
N THR A 170 9.62 -24.09 -6.49
CA THR A 170 10.84 -24.72 -5.96
C THR A 170 11.33 -25.92 -6.75
N LYS A 171 10.47 -26.58 -7.52
CA LYS A 171 10.88 -27.69 -8.40
C LYS A 171 11.65 -27.21 -9.62
N PHE A 172 11.30 -26.03 -10.14
CA PHE A 172 11.99 -25.43 -11.28
C PHE A 172 13.19 -24.59 -10.87
N PHE A 173 13.09 -23.94 -9.70
CA PHE A 173 14.12 -23.06 -9.15
C PHE A 173 14.47 -23.55 -7.74
N PRO A 174 15.43 -24.50 -7.60
CA PRO A 174 15.82 -25.08 -6.30
C PRO A 174 16.71 -24.10 -5.52
N MET A 175 16.14 -22.96 -5.16
CA MET A 175 16.78 -21.89 -4.38
C MET A 175 15.83 -21.36 -3.31
N PRO A 176 16.33 -20.67 -2.26
CA PRO A 176 15.46 -20.10 -1.23
C PRO A 176 14.37 -19.18 -1.80
N ILE A 177 13.14 -19.35 -1.33
CA ILE A 177 12.03 -18.42 -1.51
C ILE A 177 11.76 -17.77 -0.15
N ILE A 178 12.15 -16.51 -0.02
CA ILE A 178 11.91 -15.72 1.21
C ILE A 178 10.59 -15.01 1.08
N ILE A 179 9.66 -15.30 1.97
CA ILE A 179 8.33 -14.72 1.98
C ILE A 179 8.22 -13.73 3.11
N SER A 180 8.12 -12.44 2.78
CA SER A 180 7.79 -11.38 3.76
C SER A 180 6.33 -11.57 4.18
N THR A 181 6.13 -12.22 5.33
CA THR A 181 4.82 -12.73 5.73
C THR A 181 4.05 -11.68 6.52
N HIS A 182 3.03 -11.10 5.91
CA HIS A 182 2.13 -10.17 6.59
C HIS A 182 1.41 -10.87 7.77
N PRO A 183 1.05 -10.16 8.87
CA PRO A 183 0.35 -10.75 10.02
C PRO A 183 -0.93 -11.51 9.64
N ARG A 184 -1.71 -11.02 8.68
CA ARG A 184 -2.90 -11.72 8.14
C ARG A 184 -2.53 -13.08 7.54
N THR A 185 -1.51 -13.13 6.70
CA THR A 185 -1.03 -14.37 6.08
C THR A 185 -0.51 -15.35 7.14
N ARG A 186 0.23 -14.85 8.14
CA ARG A 186 0.69 -15.67 9.27
C ARG A 186 -0.49 -16.30 10.02
N LYS A 187 -1.47 -15.47 10.39
CA LYS A 187 -2.70 -15.95 11.04
C LYS A 187 -3.39 -17.04 10.24
N LYS A 188 -3.46 -16.88 8.90
CA LYS A 188 -4.10 -17.87 8.04
C LYS A 188 -3.33 -19.18 7.97
N LEU A 189 -2.00 -19.14 7.92
CA LEU A 189 -1.15 -20.34 8.01
C LEU A 189 -1.37 -21.09 9.33
N ASP A 190 -1.47 -20.35 10.43
CA ASP A 190 -1.71 -20.92 11.77
C ASP A 190 -3.12 -21.55 11.85
N GLU A 191 -4.16 -20.89 11.32
CA GLU A 191 -5.54 -21.41 11.29
C GLU A 191 -5.66 -22.76 10.55
N ILE A 192 -4.92 -22.95 9.45
CA ILE A 192 -4.93 -24.19 8.70
C ILE A 192 -3.89 -25.20 9.18
N ASN A 193 -3.17 -24.90 10.28
CA ASN A 193 -2.06 -25.71 10.80
C ASN A 193 -1.05 -26.08 9.70
N TYR A 194 -0.68 -25.11 8.84
CA TYR A 194 0.22 -25.37 7.73
C TYR A 194 1.58 -25.86 8.20
N GLN A 195 1.98 -27.02 7.73
CA GLN A 195 3.29 -27.61 8.03
C GLN A 195 4.24 -27.34 6.86
N GLN A 196 5.22 -26.49 7.10
CA GLN A 196 6.26 -26.19 6.12
C GLN A 196 7.31 -27.31 6.08
N ASN A 197 7.30 -28.11 5.04
CA ASN A 197 8.25 -29.23 4.85
C ASN A 197 9.29 -28.99 3.75
N ASN A 198 9.14 -27.93 2.97
CA ASN A 198 10.04 -27.61 1.88
C ASN A 198 11.18 -26.72 2.37
N LYS A 199 12.41 -27.24 2.38
CA LYS A 199 13.61 -26.53 2.87
C LYS A 199 13.91 -25.21 2.14
N PHE A 200 13.36 -25.01 0.95
CA PHE A 200 13.56 -23.79 0.17
C PHE A 200 12.58 -22.68 0.51
N VAL A 201 11.46 -22.97 1.18
CA VAL A 201 10.42 -21.98 1.48
C VAL A 201 10.60 -21.46 2.90
N ILE A 202 10.75 -20.15 3.05
CA ILE A 202 11.03 -19.49 4.33
C ILE A 202 10.01 -18.39 4.55
N PHE A 203 9.10 -18.59 5.52
CA PHE A 203 8.13 -17.58 5.94
C PHE A 203 8.75 -16.69 7.02
N SER A 204 9.33 -15.56 6.61
CA SER A 204 9.96 -14.60 7.53
C SER A 204 8.94 -13.62 8.10
N LYS A 205 9.28 -12.98 9.22
CA LYS A 205 8.53 -11.80 9.69
C LYS A 205 8.63 -10.68 8.67
N PRO A 206 7.67 -9.72 8.66
CA PRO A 206 7.78 -8.55 7.78
C PRO A 206 9.11 -7.84 7.98
N PHE A 207 9.79 -7.55 6.88
CA PHE A 207 11.05 -6.80 6.89
C PHE A 207 10.80 -5.30 7.00
N GLY A 208 11.74 -4.58 7.59
CA GLY A 208 11.76 -3.13 7.58
C GLY A 208 12.03 -2.58 6.16
N PHE A 209 11.73 -1.29 5.95
CA PHE A 209 11.86 -0.64 4.64
C PHE A 209 13.25 -0.81 4.01
N HIS A 210 14.33 -0.58 4.75
CA HIS A 210 15.70 -0.70 4.23
C HIS A 210 16.07 -2.15 3.92
N GLU A 211 15.71 -3.08 4.82
CA GLU A 211 15.96 -4.52 4.65
C GLU A 211 15.19 -5.07 3.43
N TYR A 212 13.90 -4.72 3.29
CA TYR A 212 13.07 -5.20 2.18
C TYR A 212 13.58 -4.69 0.83
N ASN A 213 13.92 -3.40 0.74
CA ASN A 213 14.47 -2.84 -0.50
C ASN A 213 15.83 -3.48 -0.86
N TRP A 214 16.69 -3.75 0.14
CA TRP A 214 17.96 -4.44 -0.13
C TRP A 214 17.74 -5.88 -0.61
N LEU A 215 16.76 -6.58 -0.04
CA LEU A 215 16.34 -7.90 -0.53
C LEU A 215 15.82 -7.82 -1.97
N GLN A 216 14.97 -6.83 -2.31
CA GLN A 216 14.48 -6.66 -3.67
C GLN A 216 15.60 -6.43 -4.68
N MET A 217 16.57 -5.57 -4.37
CA MET A 217 17.68 -5.23 -5.26
C MET A 217 18.62 -6.44 -5.51
N ASN A 218 18.72 -7.34 -4.57
CA ASN A 218 19.60 -8.49 -4.63
C ASN A 218 18.91 -9.82 -4.92
N ALA A 219 17.60 -9.88 -5.04
CA ALA A 219 16.86 -11.08 -5.41
C ALA A 219 17.17 -11.54 -6.86
N PHE A 220 17.03 -12.83 -7.13
CA PHE A 220 16.95 -13.36 -8.49
C PHE A 220 15.71 -12.81 -9.20
N CYS A 221 14.56 -12.91 -8.55
CA CYS A 221 13.33 -12.22 -8.94
C CYS A 221 12.49 -11.88 -7.71
N VAL A 222 11.50 -11.00 -7.91
CA VAL A 222 10.52 -10.61 -6.89
C VAL A 222 9.15 -11.02 -7.39
N ILE A 223 8.37 -11.69 -6.53
CA ILE A 223 6.97 -12.07 -6.78
C ILE A 223 6.12 -11.33 -5.75
N SER A 224 5.14 -10.56 -6.23
CA SER A 224 4.27 -9.77 -5.36
C SER A 224 2.86 -9.71 -5.91
N ASP A 225 1.88 -9.70 -5.00
CA ASP A 225 0.49 -9.40 -5.30
C ASP A 225 0.15 -7.91 -5.08
N SER A 226 1.14 -7.09 -4.76
CA SER A 226 0.99 -5.63 -4.65
C SER A 226 0.71 -5.01 -6.01
N GLY A 227 -0.22 -4.05 -6.05
CA GLY A 227 -0.53 -3.27 -7.25
C GLY A 227 0.32 -2.01 -7.41
N THR A 228 1.25 -1.77 -6.51
CA THR A 228 2.09 -0.56 -6.48
C THR A 228 3.57 -0.90 -6.53
#